data_a2f5fec0d7b63a44122f02ad21dbf2fa
#
_entry.id   a2f5fec0d7b63a44122f02ad21dbf2fa
#
_cell.length_a   1.000
_cell.length_b   1.000
_cell.length_c   1.000
_cell.angle_alpha   90.00
_cell.angle_beta   90.00
_cell.angle_gamma   90.00
#
_symmetry.space_group_name_H-M   'P 1'
#
loop_
_entity.id
_entity.type
_entity.pdbx_description
1 polymer ?
#
loop_
_entity_poly.entity_id
_entity_poly.type
_entity_poly.pdbx_seq_one_letter_code
_entity_poly.pdbx_strand_id
1 'polypeptide(L)'
;MTLTVAYQMDPMEGLNFAGDSTFALMLSAQARGHINYHYTADRLNYSDGKVWVVARPVTVQRVPGDYYNFGDPVQIDLGDDVDVVLMRQDPPFDLGYITATHLLERIEHKTLVVNNPVSVRNAPEKVFVLDFGQFMPPTLVTRSLDDVRAFHRTHGEIVIKPLHGNAGSAVMHIGRDGKNLAALTDLFGEVWREPFMAQAF
;
A
#
# COMPACT_ATOMS: atom_id res chain seq x y z
N MET A 1 -21.72 16.54 14.54
CA MET A 1 -21.58 15.15 14.98
C MET A 1 -20.08 14.84 15.08
N THR A 2 -19.61 14.31 16.19
CA THR A 2 -18.23 13.86 16.34
C THR A 2 -18.13 12.45 15.76
N LEU A 3 -17.14 12.20 14.92
CA LEU A 3 -16.87 10.88 14.36
C LEU A 3 -15.64 10.27 15.03
N THR A 4 -15.64 8.95 15.15
CA THR A 4 -14.48 8.14 15.52
C THR A 4 -13.83 7.64 14.22
N VAL A 5 -12.57 8.04 13.97
CA VAL A 5 -11.82 7.72 12.76
C VAL A 5 -10.59 6.88 13.11
N ALA A 6 -10.52 5.68 12.61
CA ALA A 6 -9.37 4.79 12.79
C ALA A 6 -8.49 4.76 11.54
N TYR A 7 -7.20 4.99 11.72
CA TYR A 7 -6.19 4.99 10.67
C TYR A 7 -5.37 3.71 10.72
N GLN A 8 -5.58 2.84 9.74
CA GLN A 8 -4.69 1.70 9.47
C GLN A 8 -3.52 2.22 8.65
N MET A 9 -2.38 2.42 9.26
CA MET A 9 -1.23 3.02 8.61
C MET A 9 0.08 2.55 9.24
N ASP A 10 1.19 2.93 8.64
CA ASP A 10 2.52 2.65 9.18
C ASP A 10 2.79 3.44 10.48
N PRO A 11 3.84 3.08 11.24
CA PRO A 11 4.18 3.77 12.48
C PRO A 11 4.37 5.28 12.28
N MET A 12 3.91 6.07 13.26
CA MET A 12 4.06 7.54 13.23
C MET A 12 5.52 8.00 13.31
N GLU A 13 6.40 7.14 13.81
CA GLU A 13 7.84 7.38 13.91
C GLU A 13 8.47 7.47 12.51
N GLY A 14 9.09 8.58 12.20
CA GLY A 14 9.74 8.79 10.91
C GLY A 14 8.81 9.28 9.79
N LEU A 15 7.52 9.52 10.09
CA LEU A 15 6.58 10.10 9.13
C LEU A 15 7.05 11.50 8.67
N ASN A 16 7.04 11.73 7.38
CA ASN A 16 7.26 13.08 6.84
C ASN A 16 5.99 13.94 7.00
N PHE A 17 5.72 14.42 8.22
CA PHE A 17 4.51 15.16 8.55
C PHE A 17 4.29 16.43 7.70
N ALA A 18 5.31 16.93 7.01
CA ALA A 18 5.19 18.10 6.13
C ALA A 18 4.51 17.76 4.80
N GLY A 19 4.74 16.53 4.28
CA GLY A 19 4.24 16.08 2.98
C GLY A 19 3.26 14.92 3.04
N ASP A 20 3.03 14.29 4.19
CA ASP A 20 2.18 13.13 4.31
C ASP A 20 0.69 13.48 4.26
N SER A 21 -0.04 12.81 3.37
CA SER A 21 -1.47 13.04 3.17
C SER A 21 -2.33 12.47 4.30
N THR A 22 -1.91 11.38 4.94
CA THR A 22 -2.63 10.78 6.08
C THR A 22 -2.55 11.69 7.29
N PHE A 23 -1.38 12.25 7.53
CA PHE A 23 -1.19 13.27 8.56
C PHE A 23 -2.09 14.50 8.35
N ALA A 24 -2.22 14.96 7.09
CA ALA A 24 -3.12 16.07 6.75
C ALA A 24 -4.60 15.72 6.98
N LEU A 25 -5.00 14.46 6.72
CA LEU A 25 -6.35 13.96 7.05
C LEU A 25 -6.58 13.93 8.56
N MET A 26 -5.61 13.46 9.36
CA MET A 26 -5.70 13.48 10.82
C MET A 26 -5.88 14.90 11.38
N LEU A 27 -5.08 15.86 10.91
CA LEU A 27 -5.22 17.28 11.29
C LEU A 27 -6.62 17.82 10.94
N SER A 28 -7.12 17.49 9.76
CA SER A 28 -8.43 17.94 9.30
C SER A 28 -9.57 17.32 10.12
N ALA A 29 -9.49 16.05 10.46
CA ALA A 29 -10.44 15.36 11.33
C ALA A 29 -10.45 15.97 12.74
N GLN A 30 -9.26 16.15 13.33
CA GLN A 30 -9.11 16.76 14.65
C GLN A 30 -9.65 18.20 14.70
N ALA A 31 -9.39 19.02 13.67
CA ALA A 31 -9.91 20.38 13.60
C ALA A 31 -11.44 20.44 13.52
N ARG A 32 -12.10 19.36 13.09
CA ARG A 32 -13.57 19.20 13.08
C ARG A 32 -14.12 18.58 14.35
N GLY A 33 -13.28 18.31 15.35
CA GLY A 33 -13.67 17.70 16.62
C GLY A 33 -13.92 16.19 16.51
N HIS A 34 -13.34 15.51 15.51
CA HIS A 34 -13.36 14.06 15.42
C HIS A 34 -12.25 13.44 16.27
N ILE A 35 -12.44 12.17 16.64
CA ILE A 35 -11.48 11.41 17.46
C ILE A 35 -10.66 10.53 16.50
N ASN A 36 -9.34 10.68 16.53
CA ASN A 36 -8.42 9.88 15.72
C ASN A 36 -7.86 8.73 16.54
N TYR A 37 -7.85 7.52 15.95
CA TYR A 37 -7.15 6.34 16.43
C TYR A 37 -6.14 5.89 15.40
N HIS A 38 -4.96 5.51 15.86
CA HIS A 38 -3.90 4.91 15.04
C HIS A 38 -3.72 3.44 15.39
N TYR A 39 -3.54 2.60 14.37
CA TYR A 39 -3.08 1.22 14.50
C TYR A 39 -2.33 0.78 13.24
N THR A 40 -1.43 -0.19 13.38
CA THR A 40 -0.72 -0.81 12.28
C THR A 40 -1.44 -2.06 11.81
N ALA A 41 -1.31 -2.44 10.53
CA ALA A 41 -2.06 -3.54 9.92
C ALA A 41 -1.83 -4.90 10.62
N ASP A 42 -0.67 -5.11 11.25
CA ASP A 42 -0.34 -6.30 12.04
C ASP A 42 -1.13 -6.42 13.36
N ARG A 43 -1.83 -5.36 13.75
CA ARG A 43 -2.72 -5.34 14.93
C ARG A 43 -4.17 -5.68 14.62
N LEU A 44 -4.49 -5.93 13.35
CA LEU A 44 -5.84 -6.28 12.93
C LEU A 44 -6.16 -7.74 13.31
N ASN A 45 -7.26 -7.94 14.03
CA ASN A 45 -7.67 -9.25 14.53
C ASN A 45 -9.12 -9.54 14.14
N TYR A 46 -9.43 -10.84 14.09
CA TYR A 46 -10.80 -11.33 13.92
C TYR A 46 -11.09 -12.44 14.92
N SER A 47 -12.14 -12.29 15.69
CA SER A 47 -12.69 -13.35 16.55
C SER A 47 -14.18 -13.12 16.79
N ASP A 48 -14.92 -14.20 16.94
CA ASP A 48 -16.34 -14.18 17.31
C ASP A 48 -17.23 -13.26 16.44
N GLY A 49 -16.93 -13.19 15.14
CA GLY A 49 -17.67 -12.35 14.19
C GLY A 49 -17.26 -10.88 14.16
N LYS A 50 -16.30 -10.48 14.97
CA LYS A 50 -15.84 -9.10 15.13
C LYS A 50 -14.46 -8.88 14.55
N VAL A 51 -14.24 -7.71 13.97
CA VAL A 51 -12.92 -7.21 13.57
C VAL A 51 -12.49 -6.16 14.56
N TRP A 52 -11.43 -6.39 15.27
CA TRP A 52 -10.98 -5.53 16.35
C TRP A 52 -9.46 -5.29 16.32
N VAL A 53 -9.03 -4.23 16.96
CA VAL A 53 -7.63 -3.82 17.06
C VAL A 53 -7.31 -3.33 18.47
N VAL A 54 -6.05 -3.39 18.85
CA VAL A 54 -5.52 -2.55 19.92
C VAL A 54 -4.97 -1.29 19.28
N ALA A 55 -5.74 -0.21 19.35
CA ALA A 55 -5.40 1.08 18.77
C ALA A 55 -4.99 2.08 19.85
N ARG A 56 -4.36 3.17 19.44
CA ARG A 56 -4.03 4.30 20.33
C ARG A 56 -4.75 5.56 19.86
N PRO A 57 -5.47 6.26 20.74
CA PRO A 57 -5.90 7.63 20.46
C PRO A 57 -4.70 8.47 20.06
N VAL A 58 -4.84 9.30 19.04
CA VAL A 58 -3.72 10.13 18.57
C VAL A 58 -4.18 11.56 18.34
N THR A 59 -3.39 12.51 18.84
CA THR A 59 -3.47 13.92 18.49
C THR A 59 -2.26 14.32 17.67
N VAL A 60 -2.45 15.22 16.70
CA VAL A 60 -1.40 15.63 15.76
C VAL A 60 -1.28 17.14 15.66
N GLN A 61 -0.06 17.62 15.44
CA GLN A 61 0.24 19.04 15.30
C GLN A 61 1.45 19.26 14.38
N ARG A 62 1.54 20.40 13.69
CA ARG A 62 2.67 20.70 12.79
C ARG A 62 3.86 21.30 13.56
N VAL A 63 4.44 20.54 14.51
CA VAL A 63 5.61 20.95 15.28
C VAL A 63 6.73 19.95 15.02
N PRO A 64 7.89 20.36 14.47
CA PRO A 64 9.02 19.47 14.27
C PRO A 64 9.50 18.83 15.58
N GLY A 65 9.63 17.49 15.57
CA GLY A 65 10.05 16.72 16.75
C GLY A 65 8.94 16.46 17.79
N ASP A 66 7.77 17.10 17.63
CA ASP A 66 6.60 16.91 18.51
C ASP A 66 5.31 17.00 17.66
N TYR A 67 5.21 16.16 16.62
CA TYR A 67 4.12 16.24 15.64
C TYR A 67 2.95 15.30 15.96
N TYR A 68 3.09 14.36 16.89
CA TYR A 68 2.00 13.51 17.37
C TYR A 68 2.15 13.18 18.86
N ASN A 69 1.00 12.85 19.47
CA ASN A 69 0.94 12.39 20.85
C ASN A 69 -0.06 11.25 20.97
N PHE A 70 0.36 10.14 21.55
CA PHE A 70 -0.49 8.96 21.74
C PHE A 70 -1.09 8.93 23.13
N GLY A 71 -2.39 8.62 23.20
CA GLY A 71 -3.04 8.15 24.42
C GLY A 71 -2.71 6.70 24.76
N ASP A 72 -3.30 6.19 25.84
CA ASP A 72 -3.16 4.79 26.24
C ASP A 72 -3.76 3.85 25.20
N PRO A 73 -3.14 2.68 24.95
CA PRO A 73 -3.70 1.67 24.08
C PRO A 73 -5.07 1.21 24.56
N VAL A 74 -6.00 1.07 23.63
CA VAL A 74 -7.36 0.58 23.91
C VAL A 74 -7.78 -0.43 22.85
N GLN A 75 -8.45 -1.50 23.27
CA GLN A 75 -9.08 -2.43 22.34
C GLN A 75 -10.39 -1.83 21.85
N ILE A 76 -10.56 -1.73 20.53
CA ILE A 76 -11.76 -1.23 19.88
C ILE A 76 -12.26 -2.25 18.84
N ASP A 77 -13.58 -2.37 18.74
CA ASP A 77 -14.27 -3.09 17.68
C ASP A 77 -14.45 -2.14 16.49
N LEU A 78 -13.81 -2.43 15.36
CA LEU A 78 -13.86 -1.54 14.19
C LEU A 78 -15.26 -1.46 13.56
N GLY A 79 -16.11 -2.45 13.83
CA GLY A 79 -17.50 -2.45 13.33
C GLY A 79 -18.49 -1.73 14.22
N ASP A 80 -18.27 -1.69 15.54
CA ASP A 80 -19.23 -1.16 16.50
C ASP A 80 -18.78 0.17 17.14
N ASP A 81 -17.46 0.41 17.27
CA ASP A 81 -16.92 1.58 17.98
C ASP A 81 -16.36 2.68 17.03
N VAL A 82 -16.32 2.40 15.71
CA VAL A 82 -15.65 3.26 14.71
C VAL A 82 -16.60 3.62 13.58
N ASP A 83 -16.70 4.91 13.26
CA ASP A 83 -17.49 5.40 12.13
C ASP A 83 -16.78 5.25 10.79
N VAL A 84 -15.45 5.45 10.78
CA VAL A 84 -14.63 5.44 9.57
C VAL A 84 -13.30 4.74 9.81
N VAL A 85 -12.95 3.80 8.95
CA VAL A 85 -11.59 3.23 8.85
C VAL A 85 -10.93 3.76 7.58
N LEU A 86 -9.76 4.36 7.71
CA LEU A 86 -8.93 4.78 6.59
C LEU A 86 -7.79 3.78 6.40
N MET A 87 -7.82 3.05 5.28
CA MET A 87 -6.72 2.17 4.85
C MET A 87 -5.60 3.02 4.25
N ARG A 88 -4.59 3.31 5.04
CA ARG A 88 -3.50 4.22 4.69
C ARG A 88 -2.11 3.62 4.86
N GLN A 89 -2.03 2.31 5.09
CA GLN A 89 -0.75 1.60 5.13
C GLN A 89 -0.07 1.65 3.77
N ASP A 90 1.24 1.82 3.79
CA ASP A 90 2.08 1.76 2.60
C ASP A 90 2.28 0.30 2.12
N PRO A 91 2.68 0.06 0.88
CA PRO A 91 3.14 -1.26 0.42
C PRO A 91 4.28 -1.81 1.32
N PRO A 92 4.50 -3.13 1.34
CA PRO A 92 4.29 -4.05 0.21
C PRO A 92 2.84 -4.51 0.07
N PHE A 93 2.39 -4.66 -1.18
CA PHE A 93 1.09 -5.24 -1.51
C PHE A 93 1.22 -6.77 -1.54
N ASP A 94 1.25 -7.35 -0.37
CA ASP A 94 1.49 -8.77 -0.10
C ASP A 94 0.24 -9.48 0.47
N LEU A 95 0.40 -10.73 0.88
CA LEU A 95 -0.70 -11.49 1.50
C LEU A 95 -1.19 -10.87 2.82
N GLY A 96 -0.31 -10.19 3.57
CA GLY A 96 -0.71 -9.46 4.78
C GLY A 96 -1.64 -8.31 4.43
N TYR A 97 -1.28 -7.53 3.41
CA TYR A 97 -2.11 -6.46 2.88
C TYR A 97 -3.47 -6.98 2.39
N ILE A 98 -3.46 -8.04 1.57
CA ILE A 98 -4.68 -8.69 1.05
C ILE A 98 -5.55 -9.22 2.19
N THR A 99 -4.95 -9.85 3.20
CA THR A 99 -5.68 -10.34 4.38
C THR A 99 -6.37 -9.20 5.13
N ALA A 100 -5.69 -8.07 5.33
CA ALA A 100 -6.28 -6.89 5.95
C ALA A 100 -7.51 -6.38 5.17
N THR A 101 -7.45 -6.37 3.82
CA THR A 101 -8.63 -6.00 3.01
C THR A 101 -9.80 -6.95 3.23
N HIS A 102 -9.57 -8.27 3.32
CA HIS A 102 -10.62 -9.25 3.58
C HIS A 102 -11.25 -9.10 4.97
N LEU A 103 -10.48 -8.73 5.97
CA LEU A 103 -11.00 -8.50 7.31
C LEU A 103 -11.83 -7.21 7.34
N LEU A 104 -11.34 -6.12 6.75
CA LEU A 104 -12.05 -4.84 6.73
C LEU A 104 -13.33 -4.88 5.88
N GLU A 105 -13.37 -5.67 4.80
CA GLU A 105 -14.59 -5.89 4.02
C GLU A 105 -15.75 -6.42 4.88
N ARG A 106 -15.46 -7.18 5.93
CA ARG A 106 -16.51 -7.76 6.80
C ARG A 106 -17.28 -6.72 7.60
N ILE A 107 -16.74 -5.55 7.79
CA ILE A 107 -17.36 -4.47 8.59
C ILE A 107 -17.96 -3.34 7.73
N GLU A 108 -17.84 -3.37 6.40
CA GLU A 108 -18.35 -2.30 5.51
C GLU A 108 -19.86 -2.05 5.63
N HIS A 109 -20.62 -3.01 6.14
CA HIS A 109 -22.05 -2.85 6.40
C HIS A 109 -22.37 -1.99 7.65
N LYS A 110 -21.36 -1.68 8.48
CA LYS A 110 -21.49 -0.88 9.71
C LYS A 110 -20.58 0.35 9.69
N THR A 111 -19.35 0.20 9.21
CA THR A 111 -18.30 1.20 9.25
C THR A 111 -17.88 1.58 7.83
N LEU A 112 -17.74 2.86 7.57
CA LEU A 112 -17.21 3.33 6.29
C LEU A 112 -15.73 3.01 6.19
N VAL A 113 -15.36 2.08 5.31
CA VAL A 113 -13.94 1.78 5.03
C VAL A 113 -13.47 2.49 3.76
N VAL A 114 -12.46 3.32 3.86
CA VAL A 114 -11.86 4.10 2.77
C VAL A 114 -10.35 3.78 2.65
N ASN A 115 -9.86 3.35 1.50
CA ASN A 115 -10.60 3.03 0.27
C ASN A 115 -11.37 1.71 0.44
N ASN A 116 -12.33 1.47 -0.47
CA ASN A 116 -13.10 0.22 -0.45
C ASN A 116 -12.18 -1.00 -0.55
N PRO A 117 -12.20 -1.96 0.39
CA PRO A 117 -11.25 -3.08 0.46
C PRO A 117 -11.23 -3.97 -0.77
N VAL A 118 -12.40 -4.23 -1.37
CA VAL A 118 -12.52 -5.03 -2.60
C VAL A 118 -11.82 -4.33 -3.75
N SER A 119 -12.05 -3.02 -3.90
CA SER A 119 -11.41 -2.22 -4.95
C SER A 119 -9.91 -2.14 -4.77
N VAL A 120 -9.43 -1.99 -3.53
CA VAL A 120 -8.00 -1.95 -3.21
C VAL A 120 -7.31 -3.22 -3.65
N ARG A 121 -7.81 -4.40 -3.24
CA ARG A 121 -7.14 -5.66 -3.60
C ARG A 121 -7.27 -6.03 -5.09
N ASN A 122 -8.31 -5.54 -5.78
CA ASN A 122 -8.53 -5.80 -7.20
C ASN A 122 -7.83 -4.79 -8.13
N ALA A 123 -7.21 -3.75 -7.58
CA ALA A 123 -6.49 -2.74 -8.35
C ALA A 123 -5.01 -2.63 -7.94
N PRO A 124 -4.22 -3.73 -8.01
CA PRO A 124 -2.79 -3.66 -7.75
C PRO A 124 -2.15 -2.76 -8.82
N GLU A 125 -1.41 -1.75 -8.40
CA GLU A 125 -0.95 -0.60 -9.21
C GLU A 125 -0.46 -0.96 -10.63
N LYS A 126 0.47 -1.91 -10.73
CA LYS A 126 1.11 -2.25 -12.01
C LYS A 126 0.35 -3.29 -12.85
N VAL A 127 -0.58 -4.01 -12.25
CA VAL A 127 -1.43 -4.98 -12.97
C VAL A 127 -2.71 -4.30 -13.45
N PHE A 128 -3.31 -3.46 -12.62
CA PHE A 128 -4.52 -2.72 -12.98
C PHE A 128 -4.32 -1.81 -14.20
N VAL A 129 -3.13 -1.23 -14.37
CA VAL A 129 -2.84 -0.37 -15.54
C VAL A 129 -2.89 -1.12 -16.87
N LEU A 130 -2.82 -2.46 -16.89
CA LEU A 130 -2.92 -3.26 -18.12
C LEU A 130 -4.28 -3.08 -18.81
N ASP A 131 -5.32 -2.69 -18.08
CA ASP A 131 -6.63 -2.35 -18.66
C ASP A 131 -6.59 -1.08 -19.52
N PHE A 132 -5.51 -0.31 -19.43
CA PHE A 132 -5.27 0.95 -20.15
C PHE A 132 -4.14 0.83 -21.17
N GLY A 133 -3.98 -0.34 -21.79
CA GLY A 133 -2.87 -0.65 -22.69
C GLY A 133 -2.63 0.37 -23.80
N GLN A 134 -3.68 1.07 -24.27
CA GLN A 134 -3.57 2.12 -25.29
C GLN A 134 -2.76 3.36 -24.82
N PHE A 135 -2.56 3.52 -23.52
CA PHE A 135 -1.77 4.63 -22.91
C PHE A 135 -0.42 4.16 -22.40
N MET A 136 -0.07 2.89 -22.61
CA MET A 136 1.16 2.30 -22.11
C MET A 136 2.19 2.11 -23.22
N PRO A 137 3.49 2.16 -22.92
CA PRO A 137 4.50 1.64 -23.83
C PRO A 137 4.31 0.11 -23.97
N PRO A 138 4.92 -0.53 -24.99
CA PRO A 138 4.97 -1.98 -25.09
C PRO A 138 5.35 -2.60 -23.74
N THR A 139 4.53 -3.52 -23.27
CA THR A 139 4.62 -4.07 -21.91
C THR A 139 4.56 -5.59 -21.95
N LEU A 140 5.41 -6.22 -21.15
CA LEU A 140 5.46 -7.66 -20.90
C LEU A 140 5.37 -7.90 -19.41
N VAL A 141 4.48 -8.79 -18.97
CA VAL A 141 4.45 -9.32 -17.60
C VAL A 141 4.80 -10.80 -17.67
N THR A 142 5.88 -11.20 -17.03
CA THR A 142 6.40 -12.57 -17.13
C THR A 142 7.26 -12.97 -15.93
N ARG A 143 7.52 -14.26 -15.80
CA ARG A 143 8.62 -14.84 -15.00
C ARG A 143 9.72 -15.46 -15.87
N SER A 144 9.50 -15.52 -17.17
CA SER A 144 10.42 -16.16 -18.11
C SER A 144 11.53 -15.20 -18.49
N LEU A 145 12.75 -15.56 -18.14
CA LEU A 145 13.94 -14.78 -18.50
C LEU A 145 14.19 -14.75 -20.00
N ASP A 146 13.80 -15.82 -20.72
CA ASP A 146 13.94 -15.88 -22.16
C ASP A 146 12.97 -14.92 -22.87
N ASP A 147 11.77 -14.76 -22.30
CA ASP A 147 10.81 -13.78 -22.82
C ASP A 147 11.31 -12.35 -22.61
N VAL A 148 11.95 -12.06 -21.48
CA VAL A 148 12.57 -10.74 -21.24
C VAL A 148 13.71 -10.50 -22.22
N ARG A 149 14.54 -11.49 -22.48
CA ARG A 149 15.62 -11.39 -23.49
C ARG A 149 15.06 -11.15 -24.89
N ALA A 150 13.95 -11.82 -25.23
CA ALA A 150 13.26 -11.61 -26.51
C ALA A 150 12.65 -10.21 -26.59
N PHE A 151 12.03 -9.75 -25.53
CA PHE A 151 11.45 -8.42 -25.43
C PHE A 151 12.52 -7.33 -25.56
N HIS A 152 13.66 -7.48 -24.87
CA HIS A 152 14.81 -6.57 -25.01
C HIS A 152 15.36 -6.54 -26.45
N ARG A 153 15.51 -7.72 -27.13
CA ARG A 153 15.93 -7.75 -28.53
C ARG A 153 15.00 -7.00 -29.47
N THR A 154 13.69 -7.04 -29.17
CA THR A 154 12.67 -6.38 -30.00
C THR A 154 12.63 -4.87 -29.80
N HIS A 155 12.76 -4.41 -28.54
CA HIS A 155 12.53 -3.01 -28.17
C HIS A 155 13.83 -2.21 -27.89
N GLY A 156 14.96 -2.90 -27.70
CA GLY A 156 16.24 -2.28 -27.40
C GLY A 156 16.36 -1.87 -25.94
N GLU A 157 15.95 -0.68 -25.57
CA GLU A 157 15.96 -0.22 -24.18
C GLU A 157 14.69 -0.62 -23.46
N ILE A 158 14.82 -1.16 -22.25
CA ILE A 158 13.69 -1.58 -21.44
C ILE A 158 13.88 -1.20 -19.96
N VAL A 159 12.77 -1.09 -19.25
CA VAL A 159 12.76 -0.99 -17.79
C VAL A 159 12.13 -2.25 -17.21
N ILE A 160 12.78 -2.86 -16.24
CA ILE A 160 12.25 -4.01 -15.48
C ILE A 160 11.88 -3.52 -14.08
N LYS A 161 10.72 -3.95 -13.60
CA LYS A 161 10.21 -3.55 -12.28
C LYS A 161 9.37 -4.66 -11.65
N PRO A 162 9.43 -4.85 -10.31
CA PRO A 162 8.54 -5.77 -9.61
C PRO A 162 7.10 -5.26 -9.68
N LEU A 163 6.12 -6.17 -9.75
CA LEU A 163 4.70 -5.79 -9.82
C LEU A 163 4.21 -5.13 -8.53
N HIS A 164 4.68 -5.59 -7.39
CA HIS A 164 4.19 -5.20 -6.07
C HIS A 164 5.13 -4.26 -5.29
N GLY A 165 6.17 -3.75 -5.95
CA GLY A 165 7.07 -2.72 -5.39
C GLY A 165 6.50 -1.31 -5.49
N ASN A 166 6.98 -0.40 -4.65
CA ASN A 166 6.55 1.00 -4.60
C ASN A 166 7.74 1.96 -4.70
N ALA A 167 7.45 3.25 -4.83
CA ALA A 167 8.41 4.37 -4.77
C ALA A 167 9.66 4.20 -5.65
N GLY A 168 9.54 3.49 -6.78
CA GLY A 168 10.68 3.23 -7.68
C GLY A 168 11.67 2.18 -7.17
N SER A 169 11.38 1.51 -6.06
CA SER A 169 12.23 0.45 -5.52
C SER A 169 12.40 -0.68 -6.53
N ALA A 170 13.66 -1.11 -6.74
CA ALA A 170 14.04 -2.18 -7.67
C ALA A 170 13.57 -1.95 -9.13
N VAL A 171 13.37 -0.71 -9.54
CA VAL A 171 13.18 -0.35 -10.96
C VAL A 171 14.55 -0.28 -11.61
N MET A 172 14.75 -1.09 -12.66
CA MET A 172 16.05 -1.24 -13.31
C MET A 172 15.96 -0.94 -14.79
N HIS A 173 16.79 -0.02 -15.27
CA HIS A 173 16.94 0.29 -16.69
C HIS A 173 17.99 -0.62 -17.33
N ILE A 174 17.65 -1.18 -18.48
CA ILE A 174 18.51 -2.00 -19.33
C ILE A 174 18.72 -1.25 -20.65
N GLY A 175 19.94 -0.82 -20.87
CA GLY A 175 20.32 -0.16 -22.13
C GLY A 175 20.35 -1.11 -23.33
N ARG A 176 20.50 -0.56 -24.53
CA ARG A 176 20.54 -1.32 -25.80
C ARG A 176 21.64 -2.37 -25.87
N ASP A 177 22.75 -2.14 -25.18
CA ASP A 177 23.87 -3.09 -25.12
C ASP A 177 23.59 -4.34 -24.27
N GLY A 178 22.45 -4.35 -23.53
CA GLY A 178 22.05 -5.46 -22.68
C GLY A 178 23.01 -5.81 -21.56
N LYS A 179 23.99 -4.92 -21.25
CA LYS A 179 24.88 -5.11 -20.10
C LYS A 179 24.02 -5.25 -18.85
N ASN A 180 24.39 -6.19 -18.00
CA ASN A 180 23.67 -6.56 -16.77
C ASN A 180 22.32 -7.29 -16.97
N LEU A 181 21.78 -7.45 -18.18
CA LEU A 181 20.52 -8.16 -18.38
C LEU A 181 20.56 -9.58 -17.79
N ALA A 182 21.65 -10.32 -18.01
CA ALA A 182 21.81 -11.68 -17.47
C ALA A 182 21.84 -11.67 -15.94
N ALA A 183 22.68 -10.84 -15.33
CA ALA A 183 22.80 -10.76 -13.87
C ALA A 183 21.49 -10.30 -13.21
N LEU A 184 20.79 -9.35 -13.83
CA LEU A 184 19.50 -8.88 -13.33
C LEU A 184 18.41 -9.94 -13.46
N THR A 185 18.38 -10.68 -14.58
CA THR A 185 17.41 -11.75 -14.76
C THR A 185 17.65 -12.91 -13.80
N ASP A 186 18.90 -13.25 -13.52
CA ASP A 186 19.26 -14.27 -12.52
C ASP A 186 18.81 -13.81 -11.11
N LEU A 187 19.10 -12.55 -10.74
CA LEU A 187 18.63 -11.98 -9.48
C LEU A 187 17.11 -11.99 -9.34
N PHE A 188 16.37 -11.61 -10.40
CA PHE A 188 14.90 -11.65 -10.40
C PHE A 188 14.38 -13.09 -10.28
N GLY A 189 15.03 -14.05 -10.95
CA GLY A 189 14.65 -15.47 -10.87
C GLY A 189 14.85 -16.09 -9.49
N GLU A 190 15.88 -15.67 -8.76
CA GLU A 190 16.22 -16.18 -7.44
C GLU A 190 15.44 -15.50 -6.30
N VAL A 191 15.29 -14.18 -6.36
CA VAL A 191 14.75 -13.37 -5.26
C VAL A 191 13.23 -13.21 -5.34
N TRP A 192 12.67 -13.07 -6.54
CA TRP A 192 11.23 -12.84 -6.72
C TRP A 192 10.51 -14.07 -7.25
N ARG A 193 9.51 -14.49 -6.48
CA ARG A 193 8.61 -15.59 -6.85
C ARG A 193 7.46 -15.15 -7.75
N GLU A 194 7.11 -13.88 -7.69
CA GLU A 194 6.04 -13.25 -8.49
C GLU A 194 6.54 -12.89 -9.89
N PRO A 195 5.63 -12.77 -10.87
CA PRO A 195 5.94 -12.15 -12.14
C PRO A 195 6.45 -10.72 -11.95
N PHE A 196 7.25 -10.26 -12.90
CA PHE A 196 7.70 -8.88 -13.01
C PHE A 196 7.26 -8.26 -14.33
N MET A 197 7.30 -6.95 -14.41
CA MET A 197 6.94 -6.19 -15.60
C MET A 197 8.19 -5.69 -16.30
N ALA A 198 8.28 -5.91 -17.62
CA ALA A 198 9.23 -5.23 -18.51
C ALA A 198 8.46 -4.28 -19.43
N GLN A 199 8.97 -3.07 -19.60
CA GLN A 199 8.38 -2.06 -20.50
C GLN A 199 9.45 -1.49 -21.41
N ALA A 200 9.09 -1.16 -22.65
CA ALA A 200 9.94 -0.39 -23.54
C ALA A 200 10.18 1.00 -22.92
N PHE A 201 11.43 1.50 -23.04
CA PHE A 201 11.85 2.79 -22.50
C PHE A 201 11.74 3.91 -23.53
#